data_28929843426eee2a564ccbe6e852ce4b
#
_entry.id   28929843426eee2a564ccbe6e852ce4b
#
_cell.length_a   1.000
_cell.length_b   1.000
_cell.length_c   1.000
_cell.angle_alpha   90.00
_cell.angle_beta   90.00
_cell.angle_gamma   90.00
#
_symmetry.space_group_name_H-M   'P 1'
#
loop_
_entity.id
_entity.type
_entity.pdbx_description
1 polymer ?
#
loop_
_entity_poly.entity_id
_entity_poly.type
_entity_poly.pdbx_seq_one_letter_code
_entity_poly.pdbx_strand_id
1 'polypeptide(L)'
;GIYLQQGLSRLDDGGEMVRIEDFLQQNPDLCNEVMGEESDPSAASWPFLLIDRLSVSHEKDAVSRLNDSVETAFYEGDGECLLRFYPSRALHHFSTRFEADGIVFSEPTDSMFSFNSPLGACQRCEGFGMVIGIDEHLVVPNTALSVYDGCVRCWRGEKMGAWKDEFCRRAARINFPIFKPYFELTQAERRVLWHGAKELGDICIDEFFRMLERDQYKIQYRVMLARYRGRTICPDCEGSRLRPEAAYVKVG
;
A
#
# COMPACT_ATOMS: atom_id res chain seq x y z
N GLY A 1 -7.84 -11.24 37.89
CA GLY A 1 -9.05 -11.89 37.98
C GLY A 1 -9.34 -13.07 37.05
N ILE A 2 -9.62 -12.85 35.78
CA ILE A 2 -10.19 -13.86 34.85
C ILE A 2 -9.23 -15.04 34.63
N TYR A 3 -7.98 -14.80 34.32
CA TYR A 3 -6.98 -15.85 34.09
C TYR A 3 -6.74 -16.77 35.25
N LEU A 4 -6.77 -16.25 36.50
CA LEU A 4 -6.64 -17.08 37.71
C LEU A 4 -7.82 -18.04 37.88
N GLN A 5 -9.03 -17.64 37.46
CA GLN A 5 -10.22 -18.50 37.48
C GLN A 5 -10.14 -19.62 36.44
N GLN A 6 -9.45 -19.38 35.34
CA GLN A 6 -9.17 -20.37 34.29
C GLN A 6 -8.00 -21.29 34.59
N GLY A 7 -7.32 -21.10 35.73
CA GLY A 7 -6.17 -21.91 36.16
C GLY A 7 -4.82 -21.39 35.61
N LEU A 8 -4.82 -20.29 34.89
CA LEU A 8 -3.61 -19.65 34.39
C LEU A 8 -3.06 -18.72 35.47
N SER A 9 -1.97 -19.12 36.13
CA SER A 9 -1.45 -18.43 37.30
C SER A 9 -0.02 -17.93 37.19
N ARG A 10 0.59 -18.06 36.01
CA ARG A 10 2.01 -17.75 35.81
C ARG A 10 2.24 -16.87 34.56
N LEU A 11 3.30 -16.08 34.68
CA LEU A 11 3.81 -15.22 33.57
C LEU A 11 5.25 -15.64 33.25
N ASP A 12 5.65 -15.43 32.02
CA ASP A 12 7.05 -15.51 31.59
C ASP A 12 7.56 -14.05 31.44
N ASP A 13 8.41 -13.64 32.36
CA ASP A 13 9.05 -12.35 32.41
C ASP A 13 10.51 -12.48 31.93
N GLY A 14 10.75 -12.27 30.62
CA GLY A 14 12.08 -12.38 30.05
C GLY A 14 12.76 -13.73 30.14
N GLY A 15 12.00 -14.80 30.41
CA GLY A 15 12.49 -16.18 30.61
C GLY A 15 12.54 -16.61 32.07
N GLU A 16 12.06 -15.77 32.98
CA GLU A 16 11.80 -16.12 34.37
C GLU A 16 10.30 -16.31 34.60
N MET A 17 9.94 -17.36 35.31
CA MET A 17 8.53 -17.68 35.57
C MET A 17 8.10 -17.10 36.93
N VAL A 18 7.20 -16.13 36.84
CA VAL A 18 6.66 -15.42 38.01
C VAL A 18 5.19 -15.75 38.17
N ARG A 19 4.67 -15.79 39.40
CA ARG A 19 3.23 -15.88 39.63
C ARG A 19 2.58 -14.53 39.33
N ILE A 20 1.38 -14.55 38.75
CA ILE A 20 0.60 -13.33 38.46
C ILE A 20 0.41 -12.47 39.71
N GLU A 21 0.12 -13.12 40.86
CA GLU A 21 -0.09 -12.42 42.13
C GLU A 21 1.16 -11.71 42.62
N ASP A 22 2.33 -12.37 42.56
CA ASP A 22 3.61 -11.81 42.98
C ASP A 22 4.03 -10.65 42.06
N PHE A 23 3.81 -10.80 40.75
CA PHE A 23 4.10 -9.78 39.77
C PHE A 23 3.26 -8.51 39.97
N LEU A 24 1.95 -8.65 40.22
CA LEU A 24 1.05 -7.51 40.49
C LEU A 24 1.38 -6.80 41.81
N GLN A 25 1.86 -7.53 42.82
CA GLN A 25 2.32 -6.93 44.09
C GLN A 25 3.59 -6.08 43.87
N GLN A 26 4.47 -6.50 42.99
CA GLN A 26 5.72 -5.78 42.67
C GLN A 26 5.49 -4.59 41.75
N ASN A 27 4.39 -4.59 40.95
CA ASN A 27 4.06 -3.57 39.96
C ASN A 27 2.62 -3.05 40.13
N PRO A 28 2.31 -2.33 41.20
CA PRO A 28 0.92 -1.90 41.51
C PRO A 28 0.39 -0.88 40.51
N ASP A 29 1.25 -0.14 39.84
CA ASP A 29 0.86 0.91 38.89
C ASP A 29 0.33 0.36 37.56
N LEU A 30 0.71 -0.87 37.19
CA LEU A 30 0.23 -1.53 35.94
C LEU A 30 -1.28 -1.77 35.91
N CYS A 31 -1.94 -1.84 37.08
CA CYS A 31 -3.38 -1.99 37.15
C CYS A 31 -4.14 -0.74 36.63
N ASN A 32 -3.48 0.41 36.54
CA ASN A 32 -4.09 1.68 36.18
C ASN A 32 -3.81 2.12 34.72
N GLU A 33 -2.82 1.51 34.05
CA GLU A 33 -2.39 1.91 32.69
C GLU A 33 -2.98 1.09 31.54
N VAL A 34 -3.83 0.10 31.79
CA VAL A 34 -4.33 -0.86 30.78
C VAL A 34 -5.47 -0.29 29.92
N MET A 35 -5.40 0.95 29.50
CA MET A 35 -6.31 1.52 28.51
C MET A 35 -5.57 2.49 27.59
N GLY A 36 -4.69 2.00 26.72
CA GLY A 36 -4.12 2.88 25.70
C GLY A 36 -2.94 2.30 24.95
N GLU A 37 -3.17 2.12 23.68
CA GLU A 37 -2.22 1.98 22.57
C GLU A 37 -1.62 0.60 22.31
N GLU A 38 -1.86 0.14 21.09
CA GLU A 38 -1.23 -1.01 20.44
C GLU A 38 0.30 -0.85 20.49
N SER A 39 0.95 -1.56 21.41
CA SER A 39 2.40 -1.66 21.45
C SER A 39 2.85 -2.81 20.56
N ASP A 40 3.84 -2.56 19.71
CA ASP A 40 4.51 -3.54 18.87
C ASP A 40 4.98 -4.75 19.74
N PRO A 41 4.49 -5.96 19.50
CA PRO A 41 4.84 -7.14 20.29
C PRO A 41 6.33 -7.49 20.25
N SER A 42 7.09 -6.99 19.27
CA SER A 42 8.54 -7.15 19.19
C SER A 42 9.31 -6.25 20.17
N ALA A 43 8.69 -5.18 20.65
CA ALA A 43 9.28 -4.21 21.58
C ALA A 43 8.84 -4.42 23.03
N ALA A 44 8.00 -5.42 23.33
CA ALA A 44 7.34 -5.58 24.62
C ALA A 44 8.31 -6.02 25.71
N SER A 45 8.53 -5.16 26.68
CA SER A 45 9.04 -5.47 28.01
C SER A 45 7.95 -6.01 28.94
N TRP A 46 6.81 -6.46 28.42
CA TRP A 46 5.69 -6.98 29.18
C TRP A 46 5.84 -8.49 29.42
N PRO A 47 5.48 -9.02 30.60
CA PRO A 47 5.48 -10.45 30.84
C PRO A 47 4.39 -11.13 30.01
N PHE A 48 4.73 -12.27 29.40
CA PHE A 48 3.79 -13.07 28.64
C PHE A 48 2.99 -14.02 29.54
N LEU A 49 1.72 -14.22 29.28
CA LEU A 49 0.90 -15.22 29.96
C LEU A 49 1.41 -16.63 29.61
N LEU A 50 1.81 -17.37 30.59
CA LEU A 50 2.27 -18.76 30.41
C LEU A 50 1.06 -19.71 30.36
N ILE A 51 0.80 -20.28 29.21
CA ILE A 51 -0.29 -21.23 28.99
C ILE A 51 0.11 -22.62 29.49
N ASP A 52 1.22 -23.17 28.99
CA ASP A 52 1.67 -24.50 29.35
C ASP A 52 3.19 -24.65 29.24
N ARG A 53 3.71 -25.73 29.84
CA ARG A 53 5.11 -26.17 29.73
C ARG A 53 5.16 -27.62 29.32
N LEU A 54 5.75 -27.89 28.18
CA LEU A 54 5.76 -29.19 27.57
C LEU A 54 7.18 -29.73 27.40
N SER A 55 7.35 -31.02 27.56
CA SER A 55 8.56 -31.71 27.12
C SER A 55 8.38 -32.16 25.68
N VAL A 56 9.41 -32.02 24.85
CA VAL A 56 9.38 -32.48 23.47
C VAL A 56 9.29 -34.02 23.47
N SER A 57 8.18 -34.54 22.92
CA SER A 57 7.94 -35.96 22.75
C SER A 57 7.12 -36.20 21.47
N HIS A 58 7.34 -37.34 20.82
CA HIS A 58 6.57 -37.80 19.69
C HIS A 58 5.40 -38.75 20.04
N GLU A 59 5.13 -38.92 21.33
CA GLU A 59 4.00 -39.70 21.79
C GLU A 59 2.68 -39.00 21.45
N LYS A 60 1.66 -39.78 21.12
CA LYS A 60 0.35 -39.24 20.71
C LYS A 60 -0.25 -38.32 21.79
N ASP A 61 -0.13 -38.69 23.05
CA ASP A 61 -0.68 -37.91 24.17
C ASP A 61 0.03 -36.55 24.32
N ALA A 62 1.36 -36.54 24.11
CA ALA A 62 2.13 -35.31 24.17
C ALA A 62 1.79 -34.38 23.01
N VAL A 63 1.58 -34.92 21.81
CA VAL A 63 1.15 -34.15 20.64
C VAL A 63 -0.27 -33.59 20.81
N SER A 64 -1.19 -34.41 21.39
CA SER A 64 -2.55 -33.94 21.68
C SER A 64 -2.52 -32.79 22.67
N ARG A 65 -1.78 -32.92 23.75
CA ARG A 65 -1.62 -31.86 24.75
C ARG A 65 -0.99 -30.60 24.16
N LEU A 66 -0.02 -30.75 23.24
CA LEU A 66 0.57 -29.59 22.57
C LEU A 66 -0.49 -28.85 21.71
N ASN A 67 -1.32 -29.60 20.98
CA ASN A 67 -2.39 -28.99 20.17
C ASN A 67 -3.37 -28.21 21.03
N ASP A 68 -3.83 -28.78 22.13
CA ASP A 68 -4.76 -28.15 23.08
C ASP A 68 -4.14 -26.88 23.70
N SER A 69 -2.85 -26.92 24.06
CA SER A 69 -2.13 -25.78 24.61
C SER A 69 -1.92 -24.66 23.57
N VAL A 70 -1.62 -25.02 22.33
CA VAL A 70 -1.44 -24.06 21.24
C VAL A 70 -2.77 -23.40 20.87
N GLU A 71 -3.87 -24.17 20.83
CA GLU A 71 -5.21 -23.63 20.60
C GLU A 71 -5.60 -22.64 21.68
N THR A 72 -5.36 -22.99 22.96
CA THR A 72 -5.57 -22.09 24.09
C THR A 72 -4.72 -20.84 23.98
N ALA A 73 -3.43 -20.97 23.59
CA ALA A 73 -2.55 -19.84 23.45
C ALA A 73 -2.99 -18.86 22.37
N PHE A 74 -3.44 -19.34 21.22
CA PHE A 74 -4.00 -18.49 20.16
C PHE A 74 -5.32 -17.83 20.58
N TYR A 75 -6.16 -18.54 21.32
CA TYR A 75 -7.42 -18.00 21.81
C TYR A 75 -7.21 -16.85 22.81
N GLU A 76 -6.35 -17.06 23.82
CA GLU A 76 -6.05 -16.05 24.85
C GLU A 76 -5.17 -14.91 24.32
N GLY A 77 -4.35 -15.18 23.28
CA GLY A 77 -3.47 -14.21 22.60
C GLY A 77 -4.10 -13.49 21.43
N ASP A 78 -5.43 -13.60 21.23
CA ASP A 78 -6.15 -12.97 20.10
C ASP A 78 -5.50 -13.25 18.73
N GLY A 79 -5.15 -14.51 18.50
CA GLY A 79 -4.52 -14.98 17.27
C GLY A 79 -3.00 -14.94 17.27
N GLU A 80 -2.36 -14.60 18.38
CA GLU A 80 -0.91 -14.62 18.54
C GLU A 80 -0.46 -15.65 19.57
N CYS A 81 0.65 -16.31 19.30
CA CYS A 81 1.25 -17.31 20.16
C CYS A 81 2.77 -17.19 20.15
N LEU A 82 3.36 -17.31 21.32
CA LEU A 82 4.82 -17.29 21.50
C LEU A 82 5.28 -18.66 22.02
N LEU A 83 6.31 -19.21 21.39
CA LEU A 83 6.93 -20.46 21.81
C LEU A 83 8.39 -20.20 22.22
N ARG A 84 8.71 -20.52 23.49
CA ARG A 84 10.07 -20.41 24.00
C ARG A 84 10.70 -21.77 24.17
N PHE A 85 11.85 -21.99 23.58
CA PHE A 85 12.63 -23.22 23.72
C PHE A 85 13.66 -23.13 24.85
N TYR A 86 13.74 -24.16 25.67
CA TYR A 86 14.78 -24.32 26.68
C TYR A 86 15.74 -25.46 26.30
N PRO A 87 17.05 -25.30 26.54
CA PRO A 87 17.75 -24.24 27.29
C PRO A 87 18.13 -23.02 26.49
N SER A 88 17.92 -22.99 25.15
CA SER A 88 18.40 -21.91 24.25
C SER A 88 17.75 -20.55 24.54
N ARG A 89 16.57 -20.53 25.18
CA ARG A 89 15.71 -19.36 25.38
C ARG A 89 15.25 -18.69 24.06
N ALA A 90 15.41 -19.38 22.93
CA ALA A 90 14.91 -18.88 21.64
C ALA A 90 13.40 -18.69 21.69
N LEU A 91 12.94 -17.52 21.29
CA LEU A 91 11.53 -17.14 21.20
C LEU A 91 11.10 -17.15 19.74
N HIS A 92 10.02 -17.88 19.46
CA HIS A 92 9.39 -17.91 18.14
C HIS A 92 7.98 -17.37 18.25
N HIS A 93 7.66 -16.41 17.41
CA HIS A 93 6.34 -15.81 17.31
C HIS A 93 5.54 -16.48 16.20
N PHE A 94 4.29 -16.80 16.48
CA PHE A 94 3.32 -17.35 15.53
C PHE A 94 2.07 -16.50 15.58
N SER A 95 1.51 -16.20 14.41
CA SER A 95 0.26 -15.47 14.25
C SER A 95 -0.69 -16.25 13.34
N THR A 96 -1.97 -16.28 13.69
CA THR A 96 -3.04 -16.76 12.82
C THR A 96 -3.67 -15.62 12.01
N ARG A 97 -3.26 -14.38 12.30
CA ARG A 97 -3.72 -13.21 11.57
C ARG A 97 -3.18 -13.24 10.15
N PHE A 98 -3.99 -12.79 9.22
CA PHE A 98 -3.59 -12.70 7.82
C PHE A 98 -2.77 -11.43 7.58
N GLU A 99 -1.52 -11.46 8.06
CA GLU A 99 -0.60 -10.32 8.03
C GLU A 99 0.83 -10.75 7.70
N ALA A 100 1.58 -9.87 7.05
CA ALA A 100 3.01 -10.04 6.82
C ALA A 100 3.68 -8.66 6.69
N ASP A 101 4.90 -8.53 7.22
CA ASP A 101 5.71 -7.30 7.13
C ASP A 101 4.97 -6.04 7.64
N GLY A 102 4.13 -6.17 8.67
CA GLY A 102 3.34 -5.08 9.23
C GLY A 102 2.13 -4.65 8.38
N ILE A 103 1.77 -5.42 7.35
CA ILE A 103 0.60 -5.19 6.53
C ILE A 103 -0.45 -6.24 6.86
N VAL A 104 -1.63 -5.78 7.25
CA VAL A 104 -2.80 -6.65 7.46
C VAL A 104 -3.51 -6.84 6.13
N PHE A 105 -3.68 -8.09 5.70
CA PHE A 105 -4.38 -8.45 4.47
C PHE A 105 -5.81 -8.87 4.78
N SER A 106 -6.72 -8.55 3.86
CA SER A 106 -8.06 -9.13 3.89
C SER A 106 -8.01 -10.60 3.48
N GLU A 107 -8.74 -11.45 4.18
CA GLU A 107 -8.86 -12.86 3.82
C GLU A 107 -9.44 -12.99 2.41
N PRO A 108 -8.80 -13.76 1.51
CA PRO A 108 -9.24 -13.89 0.13
C PRO A 108 -10.62 -14.54 0.04
N THR A 109 -11.55 -13.86 -0.60
CA THR A 109 -12.89 -14.37 -0.92
C THR A 109 -13.14 -14.31 -2.41
N ASP A 110 -14.06 -15.11 -2.94
CA ASP A 110 -14.43 -15.08 -4.36
C ASP A 110 -14.85 -13.67 -4.83
N SER A 111 -15.51 -12.92 -3.95
CA SER A 111 -15.93 -11.55 -4.21
C SER A 111 -14.77 -10.57 -4.42
N MET A 112 -13.61 -10.84 -3.84
CA MET A 112 -12.41 -10.01 -3.98
C MET A 112 -11.83 -10.06 -5.40
N PHE A 113 -12.06 -11.15 -6.13
CA PHE A 113 -11.60 -11.33 -7.51
C PHE A 113 -12.66 -10.96 -8.56
N SER A 114 -13.80 -10.42 -8.13
CA SER A 114 -14.87 -9.98 -9.01
C SER A 114 -14.90 -8.47 -9.12
N PHE A 115 -14.68 -7.93 -10.34
CA PHE A 115 -14.83 -6.50 -10.59
C PHE A 115 -16.29 -6.02 -10.57
N ASN A 116 -17.28 -6.93 -10.51
CA ASN A 116 -18.69 -6.61 -10.33
C ASN A 116 -19.10 -6.54 -8.85
N SER A 117 -18.20 -6.94 -7.94
CA SER A 117 -18.43 -6.85 -6.50
C SER A 117 -17.79 -5.58 -5.94
N PRO A 118 -18.45 -4.84 -5.05
CA PRO A 118 -17.84 -3.70 -4.35
C PRO A 118 -16.58 -4.06 -3.55
N LEU A 119 -16.44 -5.34 -3.14
CA LEU A 119 -15.26 -5.83 -2.43
C LEU A 119 -14.05 -6.03 -3.35
N GLY A 120 -14.28 -6.37 -4.62
CA GLY A 120 -13.20 -6.62 -5.59
C GLY A 120 -12.98 -5.50 -6.58
N ALA A 121 -13.97 -4.66 -6.84
CA ALA A 121 -13.86 -3.57 -7.80
C ALA A 121 -12.85 -2.51 -7.35
N CYS A 122 -12.04 -2.04 -8.28
CA CYS A 122 -11.18 -0.88 -8.07
C CYS A 122 -12.02 0.32 -7.64
N GLN A 123 -11.69 0.94 -6.52
CA GLN A 123 -12.48 2.04 -5.95
C GLN A 123 -12.52 3.28 -6.86
N ARG A 124 -11.46 3.54 -7.62
CA ARG A 124 -11.37 4.72 -8.46
C ARG A 124 -12.21 4.63 -9.73
N CYS A 125 -12.24 3.48 -10.35
CA CYS A 125 -13.00 3.28 -11.60
C CYS A 125 -14.24 2.41 -11.41
N GLU A 126 -14.56 2.01 -10.18
CA GLU A 126 -15.75 1.21 -9.83
C GLU A 126 -15.89 -0.07 -10.69
N GLY A 127 -14.75 -0.68 -11.05
CA GLY A 127 -14.72 -1.89 -11.88
C GLY A 127 -14.78 -1.63 -13.40
N PHE A 128 -14.83 -0.37 -13.86
CA PHE A 128 -14.86 -0.06 -15.29
C PHE A 128 -13.49 -0.20 -15.97
N GLY A 129 -12.38 -0.11 -15.22
CA GLY A 129 -11.03 -0.16 -15.75
C GLY A 129 -10.56 1.13 -16.42
N MET A 130 -11.46 2.09 -16.60
CA MET A 130 -11.21 3.37 -17.22
C MET A 130 -11.78 4.52 -16.38
N VAL A 131 -11.15 5.69 -16.50
CA VAL A 131 -11.59 6.95 -15.87
C VAL A 131 -11.62 8.06 -16.92
N ILE A 132 -12.30 9.16 -16.61
CA ILE A 132 -12.22 10.36 -17.42
C ILE A 132 -10.93 11.08 -17.03
N GLY A 133 -10.00 11.16 -17.98
CA GLY A 133 -8.71 11.82 -17.78
C GLY A 133 -8.27 12.57 -19.04
N ILE A 134 -7.04 13.03 -19.07
CA ILE A 134 -6.45 13.65 -20.28
C ILE A 134 -6.02 12.54 -21.24
N ASP A 135 -6.59 12.55 -22.42
CA ASP A 135 -6.36 11.52 -23.45
C ASP A 135 -5.10 11.83 -24.26
N GLU A 136 -4.13 10.92 -24.23
CA GLU A 136 -2.87 11.05 -24.96
C GLU A 136 -3.08 11.25 -26.47
N HIS A 137 -4.03 10.54 -27.09
CA HIS A 137 -4.31 10.65 -28.51
C HIS A 137 -4.92 12.01 -28.90
N LEU A 138 -5.62 12.65 -27.98
CA LEU A 138 -6.14 13.99 -28.21
C LEU A 138 -5.05 15.06 -28.04
N VAL A 139 -4.11 14.83 -27.11
CA VAL A 139 -2.96 15.73 -26.85
C VAL A 139 -1.92 15.60 -27.96
N VAL A 140 -1.60 14.37 -28.38
CA VAL A 140 -0.61 14.06 -29.42
C VAL A 140 -1.28 13.27 -30.56
N PRO A 141 -2.12 13.91 -31.38
CA PRO A 141 -2.87 13.21 -32.42
C PRO A 141 -2.00 12.75 -33.59
N ASN A 142 -0.86 13.36 -33.81
CA ASN A 142 0.12 12.96 -34.83
C ASN A 142 1.46 12.64 -34.18
N THR A 143 1.72 11.37 -34.00
CA THR A 143 2.94 10.86 -33.37
C THR A 143 4.19 10.97 -34.26
N ALA A 144 4.03 11.24 -35.57
CA ALA A 144 5.15 11.45 -36.49
C ALA A 144 5.80 12.83 -36.31
N LEU A 145 5.13 13.76 -35.63
CA LEU A 145 5.70 15.06 -35.33
C LEU A 145 6.59 15.00 -34.10
N SER A 146 7.63 15.82 -34.07
CA SER A 146 8.45 16.06 -32.90
C SER A 146 7.83 17.12 -31.97
N VAL A 147 8.38 17.29 -30.76
CA VAL A 147 7.96 18.37 -29.86
C VAL A 147 8.23 19.74 -30.51
N TYR A 148 9.34 19.88 -31.20
CA TYR A 148 9.70 21.11 -31.93
C TYR A 148 8.68 21.41 -33.03
N ASP A 149 8.26 20.39 -33.79
CA ASP A 149 7.26 20.52 -34.86
C ASP A 149 5.83 20.66 -34.32
N GLY A 150 5.65 20.61 -33.02
CA GLY A 150 4.36 20.83 -32.34
C GLY A 150 3.50 19.58 -32.31
N CYS A 151 4.05 18.40 -31.94
CA CYS A 151 3.25 17.19 -31.69
C CYS A 151 2.24 17.41 -30.57
N VAL A 152 2.58 18.22 -29.55
CA VAL A 152 1.71 18.54 -28.41
C VAL A 152 0.68 19.60 -28.83
N ARG A 153 -0.51 19.14 -29.18
CA ARG A 153 -1.55 20.00 -29.78
C ARG A 153 -2.05 21.10 -28.85
N CYS A 154 -2.10 20.84 -27.54
CA CYS A 154 -2.57 21.82 -26.57
C CYS A 154 -1.60 23.01 -26.39
N TRP A 155 -0.35 22.89 -26.80
CA TRP A 155 0.65 23.97 -26.78
C TRP A 155 0.68 24.81 -28.05
N ARG A 156 -0.27 24.63 -28.97
CA ARG A 156 -0.35 25.41 -30.20
C ARG A 156 -1.09 26.74 -29.99
N GLY A 157 -0.77 27.76 -30.81
CA GLY A 157 -1.37 29.09 -30.79
C GLY A 157 -0.54 30.10 -29.98
N GLU A 158 -0.83 31.40 -30.19
CA GLU A 158 -0.02 32.51 -29.63
C GLU A 158 0.15 32.45 -28.12
N LYS A 159 -0.94 32.17 -27.39
CA LYS A 159 -0.91 32.16 -25.90
C LYS A 159 -0.28 30.91 -25.33
N MET A 160 -0.53 29.75 -25.93
CA MET A 160 -0.08 28.46 -25.41
C MET A 160 1.24 28.00 -26.02
N GLY A 161 1.66 28.61 -27.13
CA GLY A 161 2.96 28.35 -27.77
C GLY A 161 4.16 28.61 -26.85
N ALA A 162 4.01 29.56 -25.94
CA ALA A 162 5.03 29.84 -24.93
C ALA A 162 5.42 28.61 -24.08
N TRP A 163 4.49 27.66 -23.85
CA TRP A 163 4.78 26.40 -23.15
C TRP A 163 5.76 25.53 -23.97
N LYS A 164 5.51 25.41 -25.27
CA LYS A 164 6.40 24.67 -26.17
C LYS A 164 7.78 25.30 -26.23
N ASP A 165 7.83 26.62 -26.41
CA ASP A 165 9.09 27.35 -26.53
C ASP A 165 9.90 27.25 -25.25
N GLU A 166 9.25 27.37 -24.11
CA GLU A 166 9.89 27.23 -22.82
C GLU A 166 10.35 25.78 -22.56
N PHE A 167 9.52 24.78 -22.94
CA PHE A 167 9.92 23.39 -22.87
C PHE A 167 11.18 23.14 -23.71
N CYS A 168 11.17 23.55 -24.98
CA CYS A 168 12.30 23.38 -25.88
C CYS A 168 13.58 24.06 -25.34
N ARG A 169 13.45 25.25 -24.75
CA ARG A 169 14.55 25.98 -24.13
C ARG A 169 15.16 25.24 -22.94
N ARG A 170 14.31 24.69 -22.08
CA ARG A 170 14.76 23.95 -20.88
C ARG A 170 15.23 22.53 -21.20
N ALA A 171 14.67 21.92 -22.23
CA ALA A 171 14.98 20.56 -22.69
C ALA A 171 16.47 20.34 -22.99
N ALA A 172 17.18 21.40 -23.43
CA ALA A 172 18.62 21.37 -23.66
C ALA A 172 19.43 21.04 -22.40
N ARG A 173 18.93 21.38 -21.20
CA ARG A 173 19.61 21.12 -19.91
C ARG A 173 19.68 19.64 -19.56
N ILE A 174 18.74 18.84 -20.08
CA ILE A 174 18.59 17.40 -19.83
C ILE A 174 18.85 16.56 -21.08
N ASN A 175 19.37 17.18 -22.15
CA ASN A 175 19.60 16.52 -23.44
C ASN A 175 18.35 15.83 -24.00
N PHE A 176 17.15 16.39 -23.77
CA PHE A 176 15.92 15.84 -24.31
C PHE A 176 15.87 16.04 -25.82
N PRO A 177 15.53 14.99 -26.63
CA PRO A 177 15.59 15.03 -28.08
C PRO A 177 14.34 15.71 -28.69
N ILE A 178 14.29 17.04 -28.65
CA ILE A 178 13.12 17.84 -29.10
C ILE A 178 12.75 17.66 -30.58
N PHE A 179 13.71 17.22 -31.43
CA PHE A 179 13.48 17.00 -32.88
C PHE A 179 13.10 15.56 -33.21
N LYS A 180 13.12 14.65 -32.22
CA LYS A 180 12.78 13.24 -32.41
C LYS A 180 11.26 13.08 -32.51
N PRO A 181 10.73 12.32 -33.49
CA PRO A 181 9.31 12.02 -33.58
C PRO A 181 8.77 11.39 -32.30
N TYR A 182 7.52 11.74 -31.93
CA TYR A 182 6.93 11.26 -30.68
C TYR A 182 6.90 9.72 -30.58
N PHE A 183 6.61 9.02 -31.68
CA PHE A 183 6.56 7.55 -31.69
C PHE A 183 7.93 6.89 -31.41
N GLU A 184 9.04 7.59 -31.71
CA GLU A 184 10.39 7.10 -31.45
C GLU A 184 10.89 7.41 -30.03
N LEU A 185 10.19 8.28 -29.28
CA LEU A 185 10.56 8.60 -27.89
C LEU A 185 10.50 7.35 -27.02
N THR A 186 11.54 7.13 -26.25
CA THR A 186 11.58 6.08 -25.22
C THR A 186 10.54 6.35 -24.13
N GLN A 187 10.18 5.33 -23.37
CA GLN A 187 9.25 5.48 -22.24
C GLN A 187 9.74 6.52 -21.22
N ALA A 188 11.05 6.59 -20.97
CA ALA A 188 11.65 7.57 -20.09
C ALA A 188 11.49 9.00 -20.63
N GLU A 189 11.76 9.21 -21.94
CA GLU A 189 11.60 10.50 -22.61
C GLU A 189 10.12 10.93 -22.62
N ARG A 190 9.18 10.01 -22.91
CA ARG A 190 7.74 10.29 -22.83
C ARG A 190 7.34 10.69 -21.41
N ARG A 191 7.84 9.97 -20.38
CA ARG A 191 7.58 10.30 -18.97
C ARG A 191 8.05 11.72 -18.64
N VAL A 192 9.21 12.12 -19.11
CA VAL A 192 9.71 13.50 -18.93
C VAL A 192 8.80 14.53 -19.59
N LEU A 193 8.32 14.29 -20.81
CA LEU A 193 7.42 15.21 -21.51
C LEU A 193 6.06 15.34 -20.79
N TRP A 194 5.55 14.23 -20.27
CA TRP A 194 4.25 14.20 -19.59
C TRP A 194 4.32 14.70 -18.15
N HIS A 195 5.22 14.18 -17.35
CA HIS A 195 5.26 14.40 -15.90
C HIS A 195 6.34 15.37 -15.45
N GLY A 196 7.23 15.78 -16.37
CA GLY A 196 8.31 16.71 -16.10
C GLY A 196 9.58 16.04 -15.54
N ALA A 197 10.57 16.87 -15.25
CA ALA A 197 11.80 16.54 -14.56
C ALA A 197 12.22 17.73 -13.70
N LYS A 198 13.04 17.50 -12.67
CA LYS A 198 13.51 18.56 -11.75
C LYS A 198 14.07 19.78 -12.48
N GLU A 199 14.85 19.51 -13.53
CA GLU A 199 15.56 20.53 -14.32
C GLU A 199 14.61 21.31 -15.26
N LEU A 200 13.45 20.73 -15.59
CA LEU A 200 12.42 21.39 -16.40
C LEU A 200 11.50 22.30 -15.54
N GLY A 201 11.49 22.10 -14.20
CA GLY A 201 10.54 22.78 -13.32
C GLY A 201 9.10 22.40 -13.69
N ASP A 202 8.21 23.41 -13.68
CA ASP A 202 6.78 23.22 -13.89
C ASP A 202 6.37 23.18 -15.40
N ILE A 203 7.30 22.88 -16.31
CA ILE A 203 7.02 22.86 -17.77
C ILE A 203 6.92 21.41 -18.25
N CYS A 204 5.70 20.89 -18.22
CA CYS A 204 5.34 19.59 -18.76
C CYS A 204 3.85 19.56 -19.14
N ILE A 205 3.37 18.47 -19.74
CA ILE A 205 1.97 18.36 -20.17
C ILE A 205 1.03 18.34 -18.96
N ASP A 206 1.36 17.58 -17.91
CA ASP A 206 0.52 17.50 -16.71
C ASP A 206 0.36 18.87 -16.03
N GLU A 207 1.45 19.60 -15.89
CA GLU A 207 1.39 20.91 -15.23
C GLU A 207 0.62 21.93 -16.06
N PHE A 208 0.70 21.83 -17.40
CA PHE A 208 -0.16 22.61 -18.29
C PHE A 208 -1.65 22.35 -17.99
N PHE A 209 -2.05 21.09 -17.84
CA PHE A 209 -3.45 20.76 -17.53
C PHE A 209 -3.83 21.15 -16.11
N ARG A 210 -2.93 21.01 -15.13
CA ARG A 210 -3.16 21.50 -13.76
C ARG A 210 -3.38 23.03 -13.73
N MET A 211 -2.62 23.77 -14.52
CA MET A 211 -2.84 25.21 -14.68
C MET A 211 -4.23 25.50 -15.24
N LEU A 212 -4.69 24.76 -16.26
CA LEU A 212 -6.04 24.93 -16.82
C LEU A 212 -7.12 24.57 -15.79
N GLU A 213 -6.89 23.54 -14.95
CA GLU A 213 -7.81 23.12 -13.89
C GLU A 213 -7.90 24.15 -12.77
N ARG A 214 -6.78 24.71 -12.36
CA ARG A 214 -6.74 25.78 -11.36
C ARG A 214 -7.51 27.02 -11.81
N ASP A 215 -7.41 27.36 -13.07
CA ASP A 215 -8.02 28.55 -13.66
C ASP A 215 -9.37 28.27 -14.37
N GLN A 216 -10.10 27.22 -14.01
CA GLN A 216 -11.38 26.79 -14.63
C GLN A 216 -12.49 27.86 -14.59
N TYR A 217 -12.38 28.89 -13.77
CA TYR A 217 -13.32 30.01 -13.79
C TYR A 217 -13.32 30.74 -15.13
N LYS A 218 -12.25 30.64 -15.94
CA LYS A 218 -12.17 31.15 -17.31
C LYS A 218 -12.85 30.16 -18.29
N ILE A 219 -13.90 30.59 -18.97
CA ILE A 219 -14.67 29.75 -19.89
C ILE A 219 -13.78 29.07 -20.94
N GLN A 220 -12.80 29.79 -21.49
CA GLN A 220 -11.87 29.26 -22.48
C GLN A 220 -11.04 28.07 -22.00
N TYR A 221 -10.69 28.03 -20.70
CA TYR A 221 -9.91 26.94 -20.12
C TYR A 221 -10.78 25.70 -19.87
N ARG A 222 -12.05 25.90 -19.47
CA ARG A 222 -13.03 24.78 -19.39
C ARG A 222 -13.26 24.13 -20.75
N VAL A 223 -13.43 24.94 -21.81
CA VAL A 223 -13.59 24.43 -23.18
C VAL A 223 -12.33 23.68 -23.63
N MET A 224 -11.15 24.21 -23.29
CA MET A 224 -9.88 23.57 -23.63
C MET A 224 -9.75 22.22 -22.90
N LEU A 225 -10.00 22.16 -21.57
CA LEU A 225 -10.00 20.91 -20.82
C LEU A 225 -10.97 19.88 -21.41
N ALA A 226 -12.21 20.28 -21.70
CA ALA A 226 -13.22 19.39 -22.28
C ALA A 226 -12.78 18.78 -23.62
N ARG A 227 -12.00 19.51 -24.40
CA ARG A 227 -11.47 19.04 -25.71
C ARG A 227 -10.46 17.92 -25.58
N TYR A 228 -9.69 17.88 -24.48
CA TYR A 228 -8.61 16.91 -24.25
C TYR A 228 -8.98 15.81 -23.25
N ARG A 229 -10.19 15.88 -22.66
CA ARG A 229 -10.71 14.82 -21.80
C ARG A 229 -11.28 13.68 -22.61
N GLY A 230 -10.89 12.47 -22.25
CA GLY A 230 -11.35 11.23 -22.86
C GLY A 230 -11.37 10.11 -21.83
N ARG A 231 -11.69 8.90 -22.28
CA ARG A 231 -11.57 7.69 -21.46
C ARG A 231 -10.12 7.23 -21.47
N THR A 232 -9.51 7.22 -20.31
CA THR A 232 -8.13 6.76 -20.11
C THR A 232 -8.12 5.53 -19.21
N ILE A 233 -7.07 4.70 -19.32
CA ILE A 233 -6.88 3.57 -18.42
C ILE A 233 -6.81 4.11 -17.00
N CYS A 234 -7.51 3.44 -16.08
CA CYS A 234 -7.47 3.80 -14.68
C CYS A 234 -6.05 3.66 -14.14
N PRO A 235 -5.43 4.70 -13.57
CA PRO A 235 -4.05 4.65 -13.10
C PRO A 235 -3.86 3.78 -11.85
N ASP A 236 -4.93 3.51 -11.08
CA ASP A 236 -4.82 2.74 -9.85
C ASP A 236 -4.85 1.22 -10.13
N CYS A 237 -5.69 0.78 -11.05
CA CYS A 237 -5.80 -0.63 -11.39
C CYS A 237 -5.15 -0.99 -12.73
N GLU A 238 -4.61 -0.01 -13.45
CA GLU A 238 -3.97 -0.20 -14.77
C GLU A 238 -4.80 -1.01 -15.75
N GLY A 239 -6.14 -0.88 -15.66
CA GLY A 239 -7.10 -1.60 -16.50
C GLY A 239 -7.51 -2.97 -15.99
N SER A 240 -6.95 -3.51 -14.91
CA SER A 240 -7.33 -4.79 -14.31
C SER A 240 -8.75 -4.80 -13.75
N ARG A 241 -9.31 -3.64 -13.45
CA ARG A 241 -10.62 -3.41 -12.83
C ARG A 241 -10.73 -3.82 -11.36
N LEU A 242 -9.73 -4.51 -10.83
CA LEU A 242 -9.70 -5.02 -9.47
C LEU A 242 -8.95 -4.06 -8.54
N ARG A 243 -9.21 -4.20 -7.25
CA ARG A 243 -8.41 -3.55 -6.21
C ARG A 243 -6.97 -4.07 -6.23
N PRO A 244 -6.00 -3.26 -5.83
CA PRO A 244 -4.60 -3.67 -5.73
C PRO A 244 -4.38 -4.92 -4.85
N GLU A 245 -5.20 -5.07 -3.80
CA GLU A 245 -5.13 -6.18 -2.85
C GLU A 245 -5.38 -7.54 -3.52
N ALA A 246 -6.19 -7.59 -4.56
CA ALA A 246 -6.40 -8.81 -5.34
C ALA A 246 -5.10 -9.32 -6.02
N ALA A 247 -4.14 -8.43 -6.29
CA ALA A 247 -2.86 -8.79 -6.89
C ALA A 247 -1.86 -9.43 -5.89
N TYR A 248 -2.13 -9.36 -4.59
CA TYR A 248 -1.30 -10.02 -3.57
C TYR A 248 -1.48 -11.54 -3.57
N VAL A 249 -2.64 -12.02 -4.01
CA VAL A 249 -2.90 -13.46 -4.14
C VAL A 249 -2.26 -13.98 -5.43
N LYS A 250 -1.28 -14.85 -5.28
CA LYS A 250 -0.57 -15.47 -6.40
C LYS A 250 -1.04 -16.92 -6.54
N VAL A 251 -1.33 -17.30 -7.77
CA VAL A 251 -1.56 -18.70 -8.13
C VAL A 251 -0.24 -19.22 -8.69
N GLY A 252 0.33 -20.23 -8.00
CA GLY A 252 1.62 -20.83 -8.36
C GLY A 252 1.54 -21.75 -9.56
#